data_9deaef5243746508da663c231bf726bd
#
_entry.id   9deaef5243746508da663c231bf726bd
#
_cell.length_a   1.000
_cell.length_b   1.000
_cell.length_c   1.000
_cell.angle_alpha   90.00
_cell.angle_beta   90.00
_cell.angle_gamma   90.00
#
_symmetry.space_group_name_H-M   'P 1'
#
loop_
_entity.id
_entity.type
_entity.pdbx_description
1 polymer ?
#
loop_
_entity_poly.entity_id
_entity_poly.type
_entity_poly.pdbx_seq_one_letter_code
_entity_poly.pdbx_strand_id
1 'polypeptide(L)'
;MAAGQQINDLIAALERSIEAGLAYFQGPGSQSTVKVGRYEPRDILAQLVWWHQATAEGMESVAAGGAPYRIDASVDEMNARAVGRLAGREINQLTTYGPSLVDLTRQAQTRLVKAARAIPDPNATVLVMGDGSGRSVLQRLETIARHWDEQVRELQALSAA
;
A
#
# COMPACT_ATOMS: atom_id res chain seq x y z
N MET A 1 -25.49 -4.38 -7.65
CA MET A 1 -24.88 -5.34 -8.61
C MET A 1 -23.64 -4.76 -9.27
N ALA A 2 -23.75 -3.66 -10.02
CA ALA A 2 -22.60 -3.04 -10.70
C ALA A 2 -21.49 -2.61 -9.74
N ALA A 3 -21.82 -2.03 -8.59
CA ALA A 3 -20.85 -1.58 -7.59
C ALA A 3 -20.07 -2.76 -6.96
N GLY A 4 -20.76 -3.84 -6.66
CA GLY A 4 -20.11 -5.05 -6.11
C GLY A 4 -19.15 -5.69 -7.11
N GLN A 5 -19.54 -5.74 -8.37
CA GLN A 5 -18.66 -6.25 -9.43
C GLN A 5 -17.44 -5.36 -9.61
N GLN A 6 -17.61 -4.03 -9.58
CA GLN A 6 -16.52 -3.07 -9.70
C GLN A 6 -15.50 -3.22 -8.57
N ILE A 7 -15.97 -3.39 -7.33
CA ILE A 7 -15.07 -3.65 -6.19
C ILE A 7 -14.30 -4.94 -6.41
N ASN A 8 -14.97 -6.02 -6.81
CA ASN A 8 -14.32 -7.31 -7.02
C ASN A 8 -13.25 -7.22 -8.12
N ASP A 9 -13.53 -6.50 -9.21
CA ASP A 9 -12.58 -6.30 -10.30
C ASP A 9 -11.35 -5.51 -9.84
N LEU A 10 -11.55 -4.46 -9.05
CA LEU A 10 -10.46 -3.65 -8.49
C LEU A 10 -9.63 -4.45 -7.46
N ILE A 11 -10.27 -5.26 -6.62
CA ILE A 11 -9.56 -6.15 -5.69
C ILE A 11 -8.72 -7.16 -6.46
N ALA A 12 -9.28 -7.78 -7.50
CA ALA A 12 -8.54 -8.74 -8.32
C ALA A 12 -7.33 -8.09 -8.99
N ALA A 13 -7.48 -6.87 -9.51
CA ALA A 13 -6.38 -6.11 -10.10
C ALA A 13 -5.31 -5.78 -9.04
N LEU A 14 -5.73 -5.36 -7.86
CA LEU A 14 -4.83 -5.08 -6.74
C LEU A 14 -4.03 -6.32 -6.34
N GLU A 15 -4.70 -7.45 -6.19
CA GLU A 15 -4.06 -8.72 -5.83
C GLU A 15 -3.02 -9.13 -6.87
N ARG A 16 -3.30 -8.96 -8.16
CA ARG A 16 -2.34 -9.24 -9.22
C ARG A 16 -1.12 -8.31 -9.15
N SER A 17 -1.34 -7.02 -8.93
CA SER A 17 -0.26 -6.04 -8.81
C SER A 17 0.63 -6.34 -7.60
N ILE A 18 0.03 -6.69 -6.47
CA ILE A 18 0.79 -7.03 -5.25
C ILE A 18 1.59 -8.31 -5.46
N GLU A 19 1.00 -9.36 -6.01
CA GLU A 19 1.71 -10.63 -6.24
C GLU A 19 2.89 -10.46 -7.21
N ALA A 20 2.69 -9.72 -8.30
CA ALA A 20 3.78 -9.41 -9.23
C ALA A 20 4.87 -8.58 -8.56
N GLY A 21 4.49 -7.60 -7.75
CA GLY A 21 5.42 -6.77 -7.00
C GLY A 21 6.20 -7.55 -5.95
N LEU A 22 5.52 -8.40 -5.18
CA LEU A 22 6.18 -9.24 -4.19
C LEU A 22 7.18 -10.20 -4.82
N ALA A 23 6.88 -10.72 -6.01
CA ALA A 23 7.84 -11.55 -6.75
C ALA A 23 9.15 -10.79 -7.03
N TYR A 24 9.06 -9.51 -7.39
CA TYR A 24 10.23 -8.66 -7.55
C TYR A 24 10.98 -8.50 -6.22
N PHE A 25 10.29 -8.10 -5.14
CA PHE A 25 10.93 -7.86 -3.85
C PHE A 25 11.51 -9.12 -3.21
N GLN A 26 10.90 -10.27 -3.43
CA GLN A 26 11.41 -11.56 -2.93
C GLN A 26 12.54 -12.11 -3.81
N GLY A 27 12.63 -11.68 -5.05
CA GLY A 27 13.64 -12.09 -6.02
C GLY A 27 14.70 -11.03 -6.24
N PRO A 28 14.73 -10.40 -7.44
CA PRO A 28 15.80 -9.45 -7.81
C PRO A 28 15.93 -8.26 -6.86
N GLY A 29 14.82 -7.78 -6.31
CA GLY A 29 14.79 -6.62 -5.42
C GLY A 29 15.31 -6.88 -4.02
N SER A 30 15.42 -8.14 -3.60
CA SER A 30 15.77 -8.49 -2.22
C SER A 30 17.18 -8.04 -1.80
N GLN A 31 18.10 -7.99 -2.77
CA GLN A 31 19.49 -7.59 -2.55
C GLN A 31 19.86 -6.31 -3.30
N SER A 32 18.90 -5.66 -3.93
CA SER A 32 19.15 -4.48 -4.74
C SER A 32 19.39 -3.25 -3.86
N THR A 33 20.38 -2.43 -4.26
CA THR A 33 20.67 -1.14 -3.64
C THR A 33 20.38 0.03 -4.57
N VAL A 34 19.71 -0.23 -5.70
CA VAL A 34 19.27 0.86 -6.60
C VAL A 34 18.31 1.78 -5.85
N LYS A 35 18.30 3.05 -6.24
CA LYS A 35 17.48 4.06 -5.55
C LYS A 35 16.56 4.78 -6.50
N VAL A 36 15.31 4.93 -6.08
CA VAL A 36 14.37 5.89 -6.64
C VAL A 36 14.44 7.13 -5.75
N GLY A 37 15.05 8.20 -6.23
CA GLY A 37 15.40 9.32 -5.39
C GLY A 37 16.40 8.89 -4.31
N ARG A 38 16.00 8.99 -3.05
CA ARG A 38 16.82 8.55 -1.90
C ARG A 38 16.43 7.18 -1.34
N TYR A 39 15.47 6.50 -1.96
CA TYR A 39 14.86 5.29 -1.41
C TYR A 39 15.30 4.04 -2.14
N GLU A 40 15.77 3.05 -1.38
CA GLU A 40 16.07 1.70 -1.85
C GLU A 40 14.79 0.86 -1.93
N PRO A 41 14.81 -0.32 -2.56
CA PRO A 41 13.63 -1.19 -2.65
C PRO A 41 12.96 -1.46 -1.30
N ARG A 42 13.76 -1.67 -0.25
CA ARG A 42 13.25 -1.87 1.11
C ARG A 42 12.40 -0.68 1.56
N ASP A 43 12.88 0.53 1.32
CA ASP A 43 12.18 1.76 1.70
C ASP A 43 10.88 1.93 0.90
N ILE A 44 10.93 1.64 -0.39
CA ILE A 44 9.75 1.68 -1.26
C ILE A 44 8.69 0.69 -0.77
N LEU A 45 9.10 -0.54 -0.42
CA LEU A 45 8.16 -1.53 0.11
C LEU A 45 7.56 -1.06 1.45
N ALA A 46 8.36 -0.47 2.32
CA ALA A 46 7.87 0.10 3.59
C ALA A 46 6.79 1.18 3.34
N GLN A 47 6.99 2.04 2.34
CA GLN A 47 6.00 3.05 1.96
C GLN A 47 4.71 2.40 1.47
N LEU A 48 4.80 1.41 0.59
CA LEU A 48 3.64 0.70 0.07
C LEU A 48 2.83 0.03 1.20
N VAL A 49 3.51 -0.64 2.12
CA VAL A 49 2.87 -1.27 3.30
C VAL A 49 2.12 -0.22 4.13
N TRP A 50 2.76 0.91 4.40
CA TRP A 50 2.15 1.94 5.23
C TRP A 50 0.85 2.48 4.61
N TRP A 51 0.85 2.74 3.30
CA TRP A 51 -0.35 3.22 2.61
C TRP A 51 -1.48 2.19 2.62
N HIS A 52 -1.16 0.89 2.55
CA HIS A 52 -2.15 -0.17 2.75
C HIS A 52 -2.76 -0.11 4.15
N GLN A 53 -1.92 0.02 5.17
CA GLN A 53 -2.37 0.07 6.57
C GLN A 53 -3.25 1.28 6.83
N ALA A 54 -2.85 2.46 6.37
CA ALA A 54 -3.62 3.69 6.54
C ALA A 54 -4.98 3.60 5.84
N THR A 55 -5.01 3.07 4.62
CA THR A 55 -6.24 2.90 3.86
C THR A 55 -7.18 1.91 4.53
N ALA A 56 -6.66 0.77 5.00
CA ALA A 56 -7.46 -0.23 5.71
C ALA A 56 -8.04 0.34 7.00
N GLU A 57 -7.27 1.11 7.75
CA GLU A 57 -7.74 1.77 8.96
C GLU A 57 -8.89 2.74 8.66
N GLY A 58 -8.75 3.55 7.61
CA GLY A 58 -9.82 4.45 7.17
C GLY A 58 -11.09 3.71 6.76
N MET A 59 -10.95 2.62 6.02
CA MET A 59 -12.09 1.78 5.63
C MET A 59 -12.78 1.15 6.84
N GLU A 60 -12.02 0.62 7.78
CA GLU A 60 -12.54 0.01 9.01
C GLU A 60 -13.29 1.05 9.85
N SER A 61 -12.72 2.23 9.99
CA SER A 61 -13.35 3.33 10.73
C SER A 61 -14.69 3.73 10.11
N VAL A 62 -14.70 3.95 8.80
CA VAL A 62 -15.93 4.35 8.08
C VAL A 62 -16.97 3.24 8.12
N ALA A 63 -16.58 1.98 7.98
CA ALA A 63 -17.51 0.84 8.08
C ALA A 63 -18.16 0.77 9.46
N ALA A 64 -17.47 1.21 10.50
CA ALA A 64 -17.99 1.27 11.88
C ALA A 64 -18.74 2.57 12.20
N GLY A 65 -18.95 3.43 11.21
CA GLY A 65 -19.65 4.72 11.40
C GLY A 65 -18.75 5.87 11.84
N GLY A 66 -17.44 5.68 11.84
CA GLY A 66 -16.45 6.69 12.21
C GLY A 66 -15.98 7.54 11.04
N ALA A 67 -14.92 8.33 11.27
CA ALA A 67 -14.35 9.23 10.29
C ALA A 67 -13.29 8.56 9.41
N PRO A 68 -13.02 9.10 8.20
CA PRO A 68 -11.89 8.67 7.38
C PRO A 68 -10.55 8.85 8.10
N TYR A 69 -9.54 8.12 7.65
CA TYR A 69 -8.17 8.37 8.09
C TYR A 69 -7.69 9.70 7.49
N ARG A 70 -7.10 10.57 8.31
CA ARG A 70 -6.60 11.88 7.86
C ARG A 70 -5.09 11.88 7.77
N ILE A 71 -4.59 12.28 6.60
CA ILE A 71 -3.18 12.55 6.37
C ILE A 71 -2.91 13.98 6.81
N ASP A 72 -1.93 14.17 7.70
CA ASP A 72 -1.63 15.48 8.29
C ASP A 72 -0.40 16.16 7.68
N ALA A 73 0.11 15.63 6.59
CA ALA A 73 1.31 16.13 5.93
C ALA A 73 1.27 15.84 4.43
N SER A 74 2.32 16.24 3.69
CA SER A 74 2.47 15.89 2.28
C SER A 74 2.71 14.40 2.09
N VAL A 75 2.47 13.90 0.88
CA VAL A 75 2.77 12.51 0.51
C VAL A 75 4.26 12.20 0.75
N ASP A 76 5.15 13.10 0.36
CA ASP A 76 6.60 12.92 0.56
C ASP A 76 6.96 12.77 2.04
N GLU A 77 6.37 13.60 2.90
CA GLU A 77 6.62 13.51 4.33
C GLU A 77 6.05 12.23 4.93
N MET A 78 4.86 11.81 4.49
CA MET A 78 4.28 10.54 4.95
C MET A 78 5.12 9.35 4.50
N ASN A 79 5.66 9.39 3.29
CA ASN A 79 6.58 8.35 2.81
C ASN A 79 7.85 8.28 3.67
N ALA A 80 8.42 9.43 4.02
CA ALA A 80 9.59 9.47 4.92
C ALA A 80 9.26 8.92 6.31
N ARG A 81 8.11 9.23 6.85
CA ARG A 81 7.65 8.70 8.14
C ARG A 81 7.46 7.19 8.08
N ALA A 82 6.93 6.66 6.97
CA ALA A 82 6.74 5.22 6.77
C ALA A 82 8.07 4.48 6.82
N VAL A 83 9.10 5.00 6.14
CA VAL A 83 10.44 4.42 6.16
C VAL A 83 11.00 4.40 7.59
N GLY A 84 10.84 5.49 8.34
CA GLY A 84 11.29 5.56 9.72
C GLY A 84 10.53 4.61 10.65
N ARG A 85 9.21 4.51 10.49
CA ARG A 85 8.35 3.65 11.32
C ARG A 85 8.65 2.17 11.13
N LEU A 86 9.04 1.76 9.92
CA LEU A 86 9.35 0.38 9.59
C LEU A 86 10.87 0.13 9.49
N ALA A 87 11.68 1.05 10.03
CA ALA A 87 13.13 0.90 10.06
C ALA A 87 13.55 -0.37 10.81
N GLY A 88 14.64 -0.98 10.35
CA GLY A 88 15.17 -2.20 10.94
C GLY A 88 14.50 -3.49 10.46
N ARG A 89 13.40 -3.39 9.71
CA ARG A 89 12.74 -4.57 9.13
C ARG A 89 13.37 -4.94 7.81
N GLU A 90 13.50 -6.22 7.57
CA GLU A 90 14.01 -6.77 6.32
C GLU A 90 12.86 -7.12 5.36
N ILE A 91 13.19 -7.24 4.06
CA ILE A 91 12.18 -7.57 3.05
C ILE A 91 11.62 -8.98 3.29
N ASN A 92 12.48 -9.98 3.47
CA ASN A 92 12.11 -11.38 3.42
C ASN A 92 12.31 -12.16 4.73
N GLN A 93 12.81 -11.54 5.80
CA GLN A 93 13.10 -12.27 7.03
C GLN A 93 12.63 -11.54 8.26
N LEU A 94 12.22 -12.33 9.26
CA LEU A 94 11.92 -11.87 10.60
C LEU A 94 13.19 -11.32 11.25
N THR A 95 13.05 -10.18 11.93
CA THR A 95 14.13 -9.57 12.71
C THR A 95 13.65 -9.31 14.15
N THR A 96 14.51 -8.77 14.99
CA THR A 96 14.13 -8.31 16.33
C THR A 96 13.11 -7.17 16.29
N TYR A 97 12.99 -6.50 15.14
CA TYR A 97 12.00 -5.42 14.92
C TYR A 97 10.64 -5.96 14.49
N GLY A 98 10.52 -7.25 14.20
CA GLY A 98 9.27 -7.91 13.90
C GLY A 98 9.22 -8.59 12.52
N PRO A 99 8.00 -8.87 12.02
CA PRO A 99 7.79 -9.56 10.75
C PRO A 99 8.47 -8.85 9.58
N SER A 100 8.79 -9.62 8.53
CA SER A 100 9.33 -9.07 7.29
C SER A 100 8.34 -8.11 6.64
N LEU A 101 8.84 -7.24 5.75
CA LEU A 101 7.97 -6.34 4.99
C LEU A 101 7.03 -7.11 4.04
N VAL A 102 7.47 -8.25 3.52
CA VAL A 102 6.62 -9.13 2.72
C VAL A 102 5.45 -9.66 3.55
N ASP A 103 5.72 -10.14 4.77
CA ASP A 103 4.66 -10.63 5.67
C ASP A 103 3.70 -9.51 6.06
N LEU A 104 4.22 -8.33 6.36
CA LEU A 104 3.38 -7.15 6.65
C LEU A 104 2.52 -6.77 5.46
N THR A 105 3.06 -6.88 4.24
CA THR A 105 2.28 -6.63 3.01
C THR A 105 1.11 -7.58 2.92
N ARG A 106 1.33 -8.88 3.14
CA ARG A 106 0.26 -9.88 3.07
C ARG A 106 -0.80 -9.66 4.14
N GLN A 107 -0.38 -9.32 5.35
CA GLN A 107 -1.30 -8.99 6.45
C GLN A 107 -2.13 -7.74 6.12
N ALA A 108 -1.48 -6.69 5.63
CA ALA A 108 -2.15 -5.45 5.27
C ALA A 108 -3.11 -5.65 4.08
N GLN A 109 -2.73 -6.47 3.10
CA GLN A 109 -3.58 -6.81 1.96
C GLN A 109 -4.85 -7.53 2.42
N THR A 110 -4.71 -8.53 3.27
CA THR A 110 -5.86 -9.27 3.81
C THR A 110 -6.82 -8.34 4.55
N ARG A 111 -6.26 -7.47 5.39
CA ARG A 111 -7.03 -6.47 6.14
C ARG A 111 -7.74 -5.50 5.20
N LEU A 112 -7.03 -4.99 4.20
CA LEU A 112 -7.56 -4.02 3.23
C LEU A 112 -8.73 -4.60 2.43
N VAL A 113 -8.58 -5.81 1.90
CA VAL A 113 -9.62 -6.48 1.12
C VAL A 113 -10.86 -6.74 1.96
N LYS A 114 -10.68 -7.22 3.18
CA LYS A 114 -11.79 -7.45 4.12
C LYS A 114 -12.54 -6.14 4.42
N ALA A 115 -11.80 -5.07 4.70
CA ALA A 115 -12.39 -3.77 5.01
C ALA A 115 -13.12 -3.19 3.80
N ALA A 116 -12.55 -3.29 2.60
CA ALA A 116 -13.17 -2.80 1.37
C ALA A 116 -14.52 -3.50 1.11
N ARG A 117 -14.58 -4.80 1.33
CA ARG A 117 -15.82 -5.57 1.15
C ARG A 117 -16.88 -5.29 2.20
N ALA A 118 -16.49 -4.78 3.35
CA ALA A 118 -17.42 -4.48 4.44
C ALA A 118 -18.12 -3.14 4.29
N ILE A 119 -17.63 -2.23 3.42
CA ILE A 119 -18.22 -0.91 3.23
C ILE A 119 -19.38 -1.00 2.23
N PRO A 120 -20.61 -0.58 2.66
CA PRO A 120 -21.78 -0.65 1.77
C PRO A 120 -21.70 0.27 0.56
N ASP A 121 -21.10 1.47 0.73
CA ASP A 121 -20.96 2.45 -0.34
C ASP A 121 -19.50 2.53 -0.80
N PRO A 122 -19.16 2.02 -2.00
CA PRO A 122 -17.79 2.06 -2.52
C PRO A 122 -17.30 3.47 -2.85
N ASN A 123 -18.19 4.44 -2.92
CA ASN A 123 -17.84 5.85 -3.14
C ASN A 123 -17.63 6.61 -1.81
N ALA A 124 -17.80 5.95 -0.67
CA ALA A 124 -17.53 6.56 0.62
C ALA A 124 -16.06 7.01 0.73
N THR A 125 -15.83 8.20 1.25
CA THR A 125 -14.50 8.70 1.53
C THR A 125 -13.90 7.95 2.72
N VAL A 126 -12.72 7.37 2.54
CA VAL A 126 -12.02 6.59 3.57
C VAL A 126 -10.67 7.17 3.93
N LEU A 127 -10.12 8.03 3.08
CA LEU A 127 -8.85 8.71 3.31
C LEU A 127 -8.99 10.17 2.93
N VAL A 128 -8.47 11.07 3.76
CA VAL A 128 -8.42 12.51 3.47
C VAL A 128 -6.95 12.92 3.41
N MET A 129 -6.56 13.50 2.28
CA MET A 129 -5.18 13.91 2.04
C MET A 129 -4.84 15.20 2.80
N GLY A 130 -3.55 15.54 2.87
CA GLY A 130 -3.08 16.72 3.60
C GLY A 130 -3.65 18.03 3.09
N ASP A 131 -4.06 18.10 1.82
CA ASP A 131 -4.72 19.27 1.25
C ASP A 131 -6.25 19.29 1.48
N GLY A 132 -6.78 18.32 2.21
CA GLY A 132 -8.21 18.20 2.51
C GLY A 132 -9.02 17.42 1.48
N SER A 133 -8.42 17.01 0.36
CA SER A 133 -9.13 16.23 -0.66
C SER A 133 -9.40 14.81 -0.20
N GLY A 134 -10.61 14.31 -0.45
CA GLY A 134 -11.02 12.96 -0.07
C GLY A 134 -10.69 11.92 -1.12
N ARG A 135 -10.53 10.67 -0.67
CA ARG A 135 -10.35 9.49 -1.53
C ARG A 135 -11.35 8.42 -1.13
N SER A 136 -12.07 7.89 -2.13
CA SER A 136 -13.06 6.83 -1.91
C SER A 136 -12.39 5.44 -1.86
N VAL A 137 -13.19 4.44 -1.48
CA VAL A 137 -12.78 3.03 -1.55
C VAL A 137 -12.28 2.68 -2.95
N LEU A 138 -13.05 2.99 -3.98
CA LEU A 138 -12.69 2.69 -5.38
C LEU A 138 -11.39 3.38 -5.79
N GLN A 139 -11.27 4.67 -5.47
CA GLN A 139 -10.06 5.43 -5.79
C GLN A 139 -8.84 4.85 -5.09
N ARG A 140 -8.97 4.43 -3.82
CA ARG A 140 -7.84 3.87 -3.08
C ARG A 140 -7.39 2.52 -3.62
N LEU A 141 -8.33 1.63 -3.94
CA LEU A 141 -7.99 0.34 -4.54
C LEU A 141 -7.25 0.51 -5.87
N GLU A 142 -7.74 1.41 -6.72
CA GLU A 142 -7.11 1.71 -8.01
C GLU A 142 -5.73 2.35 -7.83
N THR A 143 -5.61 3.34 -6.94
CA THR A 143 -4.36 4.06 -6.70
C THR A 143 -3.29 3.15 -6.11
N ILE A 144 -3.64 2.29 -5.16
CA ILE A 144 -2.68 1.37 -4.56
C ILE A 144 -2.15 0.39 -5.61
N ALA A 145 -3.02 -0.20 -6.42
CA ALA A 145 -2.60 -1.11 -7.50
C ALA A 145 -1.65 -0.41 -8.47
N ARG A 146 -2.00 0.80 -8.89
CA ARG A 146 -1.16 1.60 -9.80
C ARG A 146 0.20 1.92 -9.18
N HIS A 147 0.25 2.29 -7.91
CA HIS A 147 1.52 2.58 -7.22
C HIS A 147 2.42 1.35 -7.17
N TRP A 148 1.86 0.17 -6.91
CA TRP A 148 2.64 -1.06 -6.96
C TRP A 148 3.27 -1.26 -8.34
N ASP A 149 2.48 -1.14 -9.39
CA ASP A 149 2.95 -1.35 -10.77
C ASP A 149 4.02 -0.32 -11.16
N GLU A 150 3.79 0.95 -10.85
CA GLU A 150 4.70 2.04 -11.19
C GLU A 150 6.03 1.93 -10.45
N GLN A 151 5.99 1.69 -9.13
CA GLN A 151 7.19 1.59 -8.31
C GLN A 151 8.05 0.40 -8.69
N VAL A 152 7.44 -0.75 -8.89
CA VAL A 152 8.17 -1.96 -9.28
C VAL A 152 8.77 -1.80 -10.67
N ARG A 153 8.03 -1.23 -11.61
CA ARG A 153 8.52 -0.97 -12.96
C ARG A 153 9.72 -0.04 -12.94
N GLU A 154 9.66 1.01 -12.14
CA GLU A 154 10.76 1.98 -12.00
C GLU A 154 12.00 1.33 -11.41
N LEU A 155 11.84 0.52 -10.34
CA LEU A 155 12.95 -0.22 -9.75
C LEU A 155 13.56 -1.22 -10.73
N GLN A 156 12.75 -1.92 -11.50
CA GLN A 156 13.23 -2.86 -12.52
C GLN A 156 14.00 -2.14 -13.63
N ALA A 157 13.51 -1.00 -14.08
CA ALA A 157 14.20 -0.20 -15.11
C ALA A 157 15.58 0.27 -14.64
N LEU A 158 15.70 0.72 -13.39
CA LEU A 158 16.97 1.13 -12.80
C LEU A 158 17.93 -0.05 -12.64
N SER A 159 17.41 -1.23 -12.31
CA SER A 159 18.23 -2.44 -12.15
C SER A 159 18.77 -2.97 -13.48
N ALA A 160 18.07 -2.68 -14.59
CA ALA A 160 18.49 -3.12 -15.93
C ALA A 160 19.53 -2.18 -16.58
N ALA A 161 19.71 -0.99 -16.02
CA ALA A 161 20.62 0.03 -16.57
C ALA A 161 22.11 -0.24 -16.23
#